data_4997bfbedab785d614bb4c0a78e62e71
#
_entry.id   4997bfbedab785d614bb4c0a78e62e71
#
_cell.length_a   1.000
_cell.length_b   1.000
_cell.length_c   1.000
_cell.angle_alpha   90.00
_cell.angle_beta   90.00
_cell.angle_gamma   90.00
#
_symmetry.space_group_name_H-M   'P 1'
#
loop_
_entity.id
_entity.type
_entity.pdbx_description
1 polymer ?
#
loop_
_entity_poly.entity_id
_entity_poly.type
_entity_poly.pdbx_seq_one_letter_code
_entity_poly.pdbx_strand_id
1 'polypeptide(L)'
;MGIFSALMGNAGAVDQKDLLKNYGTLLIDNEEIELGFKLIRDTFIFTNKRLIIVDVQGLTGSKTEYVSIAYKSISRFSVETAGTFDLDAELKIWISSEVNPSIRKKFNKSVNVFEVQKVLAYHVLG
;
A
#
# COMPACT_ATOMS: atom_id res chain seq x y z
N MET A 1 -19.36 -6.34 1.00
CA MET A 1 -18.39 -6.06 0.72
C MET A 1 -17.85 -4.95 -0.03
N GLY A 2 -18.47 -4.29 -0.79
CA GLY A 2 -18.07 -3.06 -1.35
C GLY A 2 -16.78 -3.08 -2.09
N ILE A 3 -16.00 -2.06 -1.85
CA ILE A 3 -14.81 -1.80 -2.62
C ILE A 3 -13.79 -2.91 -2.56
N PHE A 4 -13.66 -3.55 -1.41
CA PHE A 4 -12.59 -4.53 -1.27
C PHE A 4 -12.85 -5.81 -2.05
N SER A 5 -14.10 -6.23 -2.15
CA SER A 5 -14.43 -7.41 -2.93
C SER A 5 -14.12 -7.20 -4.40
N ALA A 6 -14.44 -6.03 -4.93
CA ALA A 6 -14.22 -5.75 -6.32
C ALA A 6 -12.73 -5.67 -6.65
N LEU A 7 -11.91 -5.21 -5.71
CA LEU A 7 -10.49 -5.01 -5.97
C LEU A 7 -9.68 -6.28 -5.92
N MET A 8 -10.10 -7.25 -5.14
CA MET A 8 -9.27 -8.41 -4.85
C MET A 8 -8.85 -9.22 -6.06
N GLY A 9 -9.60 -9.22 -7.12
CA GLY A 9 -9.25 -10.00 -8.29
C GLY A 9 -8.72 -9.21 -9.45
N ASN A 10 -8.78 -7.87 -9.40
CA ASN A 10 -8.59 -7.09 -10.61
C ASN A 10 -7.56 -5.99 -10.51
N ALA A 11 -7.03 -5.69 -9.36
CA ALA A 11 -6.13 -4.55 -9.20
C ALA A 11 -4.69 -4.95 -8.91
N GLY A 12 -4.32 -6.19 -9.18
CA GLY A 12 -2.99 -6.67 -8.87
C GLY A 12 -2.82 -6.97 -7.39
N ALA A 13 -3.91 -7.22 -6.70
CA ALA A 13 -3.88 -7.51 -5.28
C ALA A 13 -3.27 -8.88 -5.01
N VAL A 14 -2.57 -8.99 -3.90
CA VAL A 14 -1.98 -10.25 -3.46
C VAL A 14 -3.05 -11.08 -2.76
N ASP A 15 -2.97 -12.40 -2.92
CA ASP A 15 -3.89 -13.32 -2.26
C ASP A 15 -3.82 -13.13 -0.75
N GLN A 16 -4.98 -13.04 -0.11
CA GLN A 16 -5.03 -12.87 1.34
C GLN A 16 -4.39 -13.99 2.13
N LYS A 17 -4.46 -15.21 1.63
CA LYS A 17 -3.82 -16.33 2.30
C LYS A 17 -2.32 -16.15 2.36
N ASP A 18 -1.73 -15.66 1.27
CA ASP A 18 -0.30 -15.42 1.22
C ASP A 18 0.10 -14.29 2.17
N LEU A 19 -0.73 -13.26 2.23
CA LEU A 19 -0.46 -12.15 3.14
C LEU A 19 -0.49 -12.60 4.59
N LEU A 20 -1.47 -13.40 4.96
CA LEU A 20 -1.58 -13.90 6.33
C LEU A 20 -0.42 -14.82 6.66
N LYS A 21 -0.03 -15.67 5.72
CA LYS A 21 1.07 -16.58 5.94
C LYS A 21 2.37 -15.84 6.19
N ASN A 22 2.63 -14.81 5.41
CA ASN A 22 3.90 -14.11 5.48
C ASN A 22 3.93 -12.99 6.51
N TYR A 23 2.79 -12.36 6.80
CA TYR A 23 2.77 -11.15 7.60
C TYR A 23 1.80 -11.20 8.78
N GLY A 24 1.12 -12.32 8.97
CA GLY A 24 0.13 -12.41 10.04
C GLY A 24 0.67 -12.13 11.42
N THR A 25 1.97 -12.39 11.62
CA THR A 25 2.59 -12.17 12.94
C THR A 25 2.71 -10.68 13.29
N LEU A 26 2.52 -9.79 12.31
CA LEU A 26 2.58 -8.36 12.59
C LEU A 26 1.28 -7.82 13.20
N LEU A 27 0.21 -8.57 13.09
CA LEU A 27 -1.12 -8.07 13.43
C LEU A 27 -1.38 -8.11 14.92
N ILE A 28 -2.09 -7.10 15.40
CA ILE A 28 -2.55 -7.09 16.79
C ILE A 28 -3.97 -7.68 16.85
N ASP A 29 -4.50 -7.83 18.05
CA ASP A 29 -5.84 -8.36 18.24
C ASP A 29 -6.85 -7.47 17.53
N ASN A 30 -7.82 -8.09 16.89
CA ASN A 30 -8.88 -7.39 16.16
C ASN A 30 -8.37 -6.63 14.93
N GLU A 31 -7.18 -6.94 14.48
CA GLU A 31 -6.65 -6.37 13.25
C GLU A 31 -6.73 -7.42 12.14
N GLU A 32 -7.28 -7.02 10.99
CA GLU A 32 -7.45 -7.93 9.86
C GLU A 32 -6.88 -7.30 8.61
N ILE A 33 -6.22 -8.12 7.80
CA ILE A 33 -5.72 -7.67 6.51
C ILE A 33 -6.89 -7.60 5.54
N GLU A 34 -7.05 -6.46 4.90
CA GLU A 34 -8.11 -6.25 3.92
C GLU A 34 -7.61 -6.44 2.49
N LEU A 35 -6.46 -5.84 2.19
CA LEU A 35 -5.88 -5.93 0.86
C LEU A 35 -4.37 -5.79 0.95
N GLY A 36 -3.67 -6.33 -0.06
CA GLY A 36 -2.25 -6.11 -0.20
C GLY A 36 -1.88 -6.00 -1.65
N PHE A 37 -0.87 -5.19 -1.95
CA PHE A 37 -0.39 -4.99 -3.31
C PHE A 37 1.12 -5.16 -3.32
N LYS A 38 1.61 -5.94 -4.27
CA LYS A 38 3.04 -6.20 -4.40
C LYS A 38 3.64 -5.23 -5.41
N LEU A 39 4.65 -4.50 -4.98
CA LEU A 39 5.46 -3.69 -5.86
C LEU A 39 6.64 -4.55 -6.31
N ILE A 40 7.63 -3.95 -6.94
CA ILE A 40 8.78 -4.73 -7.42
C ILE A 40 9.47 -5.42 -6.26
N ARG A 41 9.77 -4.71 -5.19
CA ARG A 41 10.43 -5.28 -4.02
C ARG A 41 9.60 -5.17 -2.75
N ASP A 42 8.72 -4.20 -2.69
CA ASP A 42 7.99 -3.86 -1.49
C ASP A 42 6.57 -4.39 -1.54
N THR A 43 5.89 -4.37 -0.41
CA THR A 43 4.49 -4.77 -0.33
C THR A 43 3.73 -3.75 0.50
N PHE A 44 2.58 -3.33 -0.01
CA PHE A 44 1.66 -2.48 0.74
C PHE A 44 0.55 -3.37 1.29
N ILE A 45 0.31 -3.28 2.57
CA ILE A 45 -0.75 -4.05 3.22
C ILE A 45 -1.70 -3.10 3.91
N PHE A 46 -2.97 -3.14 3.52
CA PHE A 46 -4.00 -2.34 4.17
C PHE A 46 -4.74 -3.22 5.17
N THR A 47 -4.69 -2.83 6.43
CA THR A 47 -5.50 -3.51 7.45
C THR A 47 -6.63 -2.60 7.86
N ASN A 48 -7.51 -3.08 8.72
CA ASN A 48 -8.58 -2.24 9.24
C ASN A 48 -8.04 -1.17 10.20
N LYS A 49 -6.76 -1.22 10.56
CA LYS A 49 -6.19 -0.29 11.55
C LYS A 49 -5.07 0.59 11.00
N ARG A 50 -4.31 0.13 10.02
CA ARG A 50 -3.13 0.85 9.56
C ARG A 50 -2.73 0.43 8.16
N LEU A 51 -1.87 1.23 7.56
CA LEU A 51 -1.16 0.84 6.35
C LEU A 51 0.20 0.31 6.77
N ILE A 52 0.55 -0.88 6.33
CA ILE A 52 1.86 -1.46 6.58
C ILE A 52 2.61 -1.49 5.26
N ILE A 53 3.83 -0.97 5.26
CA ILE A 53 4.68 -1.03 4.09
C ILE A 53 5.86 -1.93 4.43
N VAL A 54 5.99 -3.03 3.68
CA VAL A 54 7.12 -3.93 3.83
C VAL A 54 8.18 -3.45 2.85
N ASP A 55 9.19 -2.78 3.37
CA ASP A 55 10.19 -2.09 2.57
C ASP A 55 11.47 -2.91 2.52
N VAL A 56 11.72 -3.53 1.38
CA VAL A 56 12.88 -4.40 1.20
C VAL A 56 14.04 -3.56 0.68
N GLN A 57 15.12 -3.52 1.42
CA GLN A 57 16.23 -2.61 1.17
C GLN A 57 17.52 -3.37 0.86
N GLY A 58 18.49 -2.64 0.28
CA GLY A 58 19.79 -3.18 -0.02
C GLY A 58 19.82 -3.90 -1.34
N LEU A 59 21.02 -4.08 -1.90
CA LEU A 59 21.20 -4.70 -3.19
C LEU A 59 20.69 -6.14 -3.22
N THR A 60 20.85 -6.85 -2.14
CA THR A 60 20.47 -8.26 -2.05
C THR A 60 19.15 -8.47 -1.33
N GLY A 61 18.49 -7.40 -0.90
CA GLY A 61 17.28 -7.54 -0.11
C GLY A 61 17.55 -8.03 1.29
N SER A 62 18.74 -7.79 1.81
CA SER A 62 19.15 -8.32 3.10
C SER A 62 18.55 -7.59 4.28
N LYS A 63 17.88 -6.47 4.04
CA LYS A 63 17.31 -5.67 5.10
C LYS A 63 15.86 -5.35 4.78
N THR A 64 14.99 -5.55 5.73
CA THR A 64 13.56 -5.27 5.52
C THR A 64 13.05 -4.42 6.66
N GLU A 65 12.38 -3.34 6.31
CA GLU A 65 11.76 -2.47 7.30
C GLU A 65 10.26 -2.61 7.19
N TYR A 66 9.60 -2.80 8.32
CA TYR A 66 8.14 -2.92 8.38
C TYR A 66 7.60 -1.62 8.94
N VAL A 67 7.09 -0.78 8.06
CA VAL A 67 6.63 0.56 8.45
C VAL A 67 5.14 0.53 8.68
N SER A 68 4.69 1.00 9.84
CA SER A 68 3.27 1.10 10.14
C SER A 68 2.85 2.56 10.15
N ILE A 69 1.81 2.89 9.42
CA ILE A 69 1.33 4.25 9.31
C ILE A 69 -0.14 4.27 9.71
N ALA A 70 -0.45 5.04 10.76
CA ALA A 70 -1.83 5.22 11.17
C ALA A 70 -2.56 6.03 10.09
N TYR A 71 -3.74 5.58 9.67
CA TYR A 71 -4.46 6.28 8.62
C TYR A 71 -4.72 7.75 8.97
N LYS A 72 -4.98 8.01 10.24
CA LYS A 72 -5.28 9.39 10.67
C LYS A 72 -4.05 10.30 10.62
N SER A 73 -2.86 9.73 10.48
CA SER A 73 -1.66 10.53 10.37
C SER A 73 -1.37 10.97 8.94
N ILE A 74 -2.07 10.40 7.99
CA ILE A 74 -1.87 10.74 6.58
C ILE A 74 -2.63 12.02 6.29
N SER A 75 -1.89 13.06 5.91
CA SER A 75 -2.50 14.37 5.64
C SER A 75 -2.79 14.59 4.17
N ARG A 76 -2.04 13.94 3.29
CA ARG A 76 -2.20 14.11 1.86
C ARG A 76 -1.62 12.90 1.14
N PHE A 77 -2.18 12.57 0.01
CA PHE A 77 -1.61 11.54 -0.85
C PHE A 77 -1.90 11.89 -2.30
N SER A 78 -1.03 11.48 -3.19
CA SER A 78 -1.20 11.78 -4.60
C SER A 78 -0.71 10.63 -5.46
N VAL A 79 -1.24 10.55 -6.67
CA VAL A 79 -0.81 9.58 -7.65
C VAL A 79 -0.34 10.36 -8.86
N GLU A 80 0.87 10.07 -9.30
CA GLU A 80 1.42 10.70 -10.48
C GLU A 80 1.64 9.63 -11.54
N THR A 81 1.13 9.85 -12.75
CA THR A 81 1.29 8.90 -13.84
C THR A 81 2.20 9.51 -14.88
N ALA A 82 2.87 8.67 -15.65
CA ALA A 82 3.80 9.17 -16.64
C ALA A 82 3.13 9.68 -17.89
N GLY A 83 1.86 9.51 -18.02
CA GLY A 83 1.12 10.16 -19.11
C GLY A 83 1.10 9.45 -20.42
N THR A 84 1.94 8.50 -20.69
CA THR A 84 1.88 7.75 -21.92
C THR A 84 1.68 6.30 -21.58
N PHE A 85 1.94 5.41 -22.49
CA PHE A 85 1.60 4.07 -22.25
C PHE A 85 2.43 3.41 -21.23
N ASP A 86 1.90 2.50 -20.60
CA ASP A 86 2.54 1.46 -19.86
C ASP A 86 3.51 1.88 -18.84
N LEU A 87 3.44 3.01 -18.40
CA LEU A 87 4.47 3.45 -17.56
C LEU A 87 4.14 3.29 -16.11
N ASP A 88 5.15 3.33 -15.31
CA ASP A 88 5.02 3.24 -13.88
C ASP A 88 4.28 4.44 -13.34
N ALA A 89 3.58 4.26 -12.25
CA ALA A 89 2.95 5.36 -11.54
C ALA A 89 3.66 5.52 -10.21
N GLU A 90 3.58 6.71 -9.64
CA GLU A 90 4.20 6.96 -8.34
C GLU A 90 3.15 7.39 -7.35
N LEU A 91 3.12 6.73 -6.21
CA LEU A 91 2.25 7.10 -5.10
C LEU A 91 3.08 7.85 -4.09
N LYS A 92 2.58 9.00 -3.65
CA LYS A 92 3.23 9.80 -2.63
C LYS A 92 2.29 9.95 -1.46
N ILE A 93 2.82 9.86 -0.26
CA ILE A 93 2.04 9.99 0.97
C ILE A 93 2.76 10.94 1.90
N TRP A 94 2.01 11.92 2.42
CA TRP A 94 2.53 12.88 3.40
C TRP A 94 1.96 12.55 4.76
N ILE A 95 2.83 12.55 5.76
CA ILE A 95 2.46 12.23 7.13
C ILE A 95 2.49 13.52 7.94
N SER A 96 1.42 13.77 8.67
CA SER A 96 1.32 14.94 9.55
C SER A 96 1.58 16.23 8.77
N SER A 97 2.43 17.10 9.25
CA SER A 97 2.67 18.39 8.62
C SER A 97 3.92 18.44 7.77
N GLU A 98 4.42 17.29 7.34
CA GLU A 98 5.64 17.26 6.56
C GLU A 98 5.48 17.97 5.22
N VAL A 99 6.49 18.72 4.83
CA VAL A 99 6.46 19.46 3.58
C VAL A 99 6.71 18.53 2.40
N ASN A 100 7.66 17.63 2.57
CA ASN A 100 7.99 16.65 1.52
C ASN A 100 7.28 15.35 1.80
N PRO A 101 6.97 14.57 0.76
CA PRO A 101 6.29 13.30 1.01
C PRO A 101 7.17 12.39 1.84
N SER A 102 6.57 11.78 2.85
CA SER A 102 7.25 10.83 3.71
C SER A 102 7.46 9.50 2.99
N ILE A 103 6.57 9.17 2.09
CA ILE A 103 6.61 7.91 1.34
C ILE A 103 6.52 8.23 -0.15
N ARG A 104 7.40 7.60 -0.93
CA ARG A 104 7.35 7.65 -2.37
C ARG A 104 7.58 6.25 -2.88
N LYS A 105 6.62 5.69 -3.60
CA LYS A 105 6.76 4.34 -4.11
C LYS A 105 6.24 4.26 -5.54
N LYS A 106 6.99 3.57 -6.38
CA LYS A 106 6.58 3.35 -7.76
C LYS A 106 5.85 2.04 -7.88
N PHE A 107 4.75 2.07 -8.59
CA PHE A 107 3.95 0.90 -8.88
C PHE A 107 4.07 0.60 -10.35
N ASN A 108 4.34 -0.65 -10.71
CA ASN A 108 4.41 -1.01 -12.11
C ASN A 108 3.00 -1.18 -12.66
N LYS A 109 2.90 -1.35 -13.97
CA LYS A 109 1.60 -1.37 -14.63
C LYS A 109 0.74 -2.57 -14.29
N SER A 110 1.28 -3.55 -13.61
CA SER A 110 0.48 -4.71 -13.20
C SER A 110 -0.46 -4.36 -12.05
N VAL A 111 -0.24 -3.23 -11.39
CA VAL A 111 -1.10 -2.79 -10.30
C VAL A 111 -1.81 -1.52 -10.73
N ASN A 112 -3.13 -1.50 -10.57
CA ASN A 112 -3.89 -0.29 -10.88
C ASN A 112 -3.76 0.68 -9.71
N VAL A 113 -2.90 1.68 -9.88
CA VAL A 113 -2.59 2.60 -8.79
C VAL A 113 -3.80 3.43 -8.36
N PHE A 114 -4.76 3.66 -9.26
CA PHE A 114 -5.96 4.40 -8.87
C PHE A 114 -6.81 3.58 -7.92
N GLU A 115 -6.78 2.27 -8.01
CA GLU A 115 -7.50 1.43 -7.07
C GLU A 115 -6.81 1.45 -5.71
N VAL A 116 -5.47 1.52 -5.70
CA VAL A 116 -4.72 1.68 -4.45
C VAL A 116 -5.11 2.99 -3.80
N GLN A 117 -5.22 4.06 -4.60
CA GLN A 117 -5.63 5.36 -4.09
C GLN A 117 -7.03 5.33 -3.49
N LYS A 118 -7.93 4.56 -4.10
CA LYS A 118 -9.29 4.44 -3.55
C LYS A 118 -9.30 3.81 -2.17
N VAL A 119 -8.46 2.81 -1.95
CA VAL A 119 -8.37 2.17 -0.65
C VAL A 119 -7.81 3.15 0.39
N LEU A 120 -6.78 3.91 -0.01
CA LEU A 120 -6.26 4.96 0.86
C LEU A 120 -7.34 5.98 1.19
N ALA A 121 -8.07 6.44 0.17
CA ALA A 121 -9.12 7.44 0.39
C ALA A 121 -10.20 6.91 1.32
N TYR A 122 -10.56 5.64 1.16
CA TYR A 122 -11.57 5.03 2.02
C TYR A 122 -11.17 5.12 3.49
N HIS A 123 -9.91 4.82 3.78
CA HIS A 123 -9.44 4.82 5.16
C HIS A 123 -9.08 6.21 5.69
N VAL A 124 -8.50 7.04 4.84
CA VAL A 124 -8.01 8.35 5.27
C VAL A 124 -9.13 9.37 5.38
N LEU A 125 -10.02 9.36 4.40
CA LEU A 125 -11.09 10.37 4.32
C LEU A 125 -12.37 9.93 4.99
N GLY A 126 -12.50 8.67 5.20
CA GLY A 126 -13.68 8.09 5.70
C GLY A 126 -14.04 8.34 7.11
#